data_da9a90e7c8f656b22f358e9219df43b1
#
_entry.id   da9a90e7c8f656b22f358e9219df43b1
#
_cell.length_a   1.000
_cell.length_b   1.000
_cell.length_c   1.000
_cell.angle_alpha   90.00
_cell.angle_beta   90.00
_cell.angle_gamma   90.00
#
_symmetry.space_group_name_H-M   'P 1'
#
loop_
_entity.id
_entity.type
_entity.pdbx_description
1 polymer ?
#
loop_
_entity_poly.entity_id
_entity_poly.type
_entity_poly.pdbx_seq_one_letter_code
_entity_poly.pdbx_strand_id
1 'polypeptide(L)'
;MKHPAEVLHESGKQPAVLPVCDHYAGSEKLMQKSLERQAQAGPVFDVTLDCEDGAAVGKEAEHAEMAARLAASDANRHGRVGVRVHDVNHPSFISDLEILIGIAGHKLAYITVPKLNSANDALNAAESIERIGLEMGLGRKIPVHVLIETHGALREVFRIAAHPAIECLSFGLMDFVSSHRGAIPAHALTAEGQFEHPLVARAKLEIAAACHAYGKVPSHNVVTELNAPEVIARAAQRAGREFGYTRMWSIHPSQIDPIVGALSPSAEDVEDAERILLAAARADWGPIRDGDPQRGRLHDRASYRYYWDVLRRAHAAGVSLSPEVERQFFS
;
A
#
# COMPACT_ATOMS: atom_id res chain seq x y z
N MET A 1 -6.09 26.67 -16.29
CA MET A 1 -4.88 25.86 -16.55
C MET A 1 -5.31 24.39 -16.49
N LYS A 2 -4.83 23.51 -17.38
CA LYS A 2 -5.24 22.09 -17.35
C LYS A 2 -4.56 21.39 -16.17
N HIS A 3 -5.31 20.52 -15.48
CA HIS A 3 -4.80 19.76 -14.35
C HIS A 3 -3.83 18.65 -14.80
N PRO A 4 -2.74 18.33 -14.05
CA PRO A 4 -1.78 17.27 -14.40
C PRO A 4 -2.46 15.92 -14.70
N ALA A 5 -3.47 15.57 -13.91
CA ALA A 5 -4.23 14.33 -14.08
C ALA A 5 -4.88 14.19 -15.46
N GLU A 6 -5.32 15.30 -16.07
CA GLU A 6 -5.98 15.30 -17.37
C GLU A 6 -4.97 15.22 -18.53
N VAL A 7 -3.77 15.78 -18.33
CA VAL A 7 -2.78 15.91 -19.39
C VAL A 7 -1.78 14.77 -19.43
N LEU A 8 -1.46 14.22 -18.26
CA LEU A 8 -0.38 13.24 -18.13
C LEU A 8 -0.84 11.78 -18.27
N HIS A 9 -2.16 11.53 -18.20
CA HIS A 9 -2.72 10.18 -18.26
C HIS A 9 -3.77 10.08 -19.37
N GLU A 10 -3.43 9.47 -20.49
CA GLU A 10 -4.27 9.34 -21.69
C GLU A 10 -5.64 8.68 -21.44
N SER A 11 -5.74 7.79 -20.46
CA SER A 11 -6.97 7.08 -20.10
C SER A 11 -7.77 7.76 -18.97
N GLY A 12 -7.30 8.88 -18.43
CA GLY A 12 -7.86 9.51 -17.23
C GLY A 12 -7.67 8.69 -15.94
N LYS A 13 -7.07 7.47 -16.02
CA LYS A 13 -6.78 6.64 -14.86
C LYS A 13 -5.36 6.90 -14.37
N GLN A 14 -5.27 7.48 -13.19
CA GLN A 14 -4.00 7.62 -12.49
C GLN A 14 -3.67 6.33 -11.71
N PRO A 15 -2.38 5.97 -11.56
CA PRO A 15 -1.96 4.92 -10.64
C PRO A 15 -2.49 5.19 -9.23
N ALA A 16 -2.80 4.14 -8.47
CA ALA A 16 -3.20 4.28 -7.08
C ALA A 16 -2.07 4.89 -6.25
N VAL A 17 -2.42 5.76 -5.31
CA VAL A 17 -1.50 6.28 -4.29
C VAL A 17 -2.10 5.98 -2.93
N LEU A 18 -1.34 5.25 -2.11
CA LEU A 18 -1.70 4.89 -0.75
C LEU A 18 -0.69 5.51 0.22
N PRO A 19 -1.05 5.67 1.50
CA PRO A 19 -0.08 6.00 2.54
C PRO A 19 1.10 5.04 2.51
N VAL A 20 2.28 5.56 2.76
CA VAL A 20 3.55 4.81 2.63
C VAL A 20 3.72 3.71 3.68
N CYS A 21 2.92 3.72 4.75
CA CYS A 21 2.93 2.69 5.79
C CYS A 21 1.54 2.08 5.96
N ASP A 22 1.51 0.75 6.20
CA ASP A 22 0.33 -0.03 6.54
C ASP A 22 0.55 -0.72 7.88
N HIS A 23 -0.17 -0.33 8.92
CA HIS A 23 0.05 -0.84 10.26
C HIS A 23 -0.97 -1.90 10.65
N TYR A 24 -0.49 -3.13 10.89
CA TYR A 24 -1.30 -4.28 11.27
C TYR A 24 -1.46 -4.39 12.79
N ALA A 25 -2.69 -4.64 13.24
CA ALA A 25 -3.02 -4.84 14.63
C ALA A 25 -3.99 -6.03 14.78
N GLY A 26 -3.62 -7.05 15.58
CA GLY A 26 -4.36 -8.29 15.72
C GLY A 26 -5.24 -8.41 16.97
N SER A 27 -5.05 -7.60 18.02
CA SER A 27 -5.89 -7.63 19.21
C SER A 27 -6.68 -6.33 19.37
N GLU A 28 -7.86 -6.40 19.99
CA GLU A 28 -8.73 -5.25 20.20
C GLU A 28 -7.97 -4.04 20.80
N LYS A 29 -7.18 -4.28 21.85
CA LYS A 29 -6.37 -3.26 22.51
C LYS A 29 -5.36 -2.61 21.55
N LEU A 30 -4.72 -3.41 20.68
CA LEU A 30 -3.77 -2.89 19.70
C LEU A 30 -4.48 -2.15 18.57
N MET A 31 -5.62 -2.66 18.12
CA MET A 31 -6.47 -2.00 17.12
C MET A 31 -6.90 -0.62 17.60
N GLN A 32 -7.45 -0.50 18.82
CA GLN A 32 -7.86 0.77 19.42
C GLN A 32 -6.69 1.76 19.50
N LYS A 33 -5.53 1.33 20.00
CA LYS A 33 -4.32 2.17 20.07
C LYS A 33 -3.82 2.62 18.70
N SER A 34 -3.94 1.77 17.68
CA SER A 34 -3.54 2.11 16.31
C SER A 34 -4.45 3.18 15.71
N LEU A 35 -5.75 3.08 15.96
CA LEU A 35 -6.73 4.10 15.55
C LEU A 35 -6.51 5.44 16.29
N GLU A 36 -6.24 5.40 17.61
CA GLU A 36 -5.89 6.60 18.37
C GLU A 36 -4.64 7.29 17.82
N ARG A 37 -3.60 6.50 17.50
CA ARG A 37 -2.38 7.02 16.90
C ARG A 37 -2.63 7.64 15.52
N GLN A 38 -3.40 6.98 14.66
CA GLN A 38 -3.76 7.51 13.34
C GLN A 38 -4.58 8.81 13.48
N ALA A 39 -5.50 8.86 14.44
CA ALA A 39 -6.28 10.07 14.71
C ALA A 39 -5.41 11.29 15.12
N GLN A 40 -4.26 11.04 15.76
CA GLN A 40 -3.28 12.08 16.15
C GLN A 40 -2.34 12.46 15.02
N ALA A 41 -1.84 11.47 14.27
CA ALA A 41 -0.88 11.66 13.20
C ALA A 41 -1.50 12.14 11.88
N GLY A 42 -2.82 11.99 11.70
CA GLY A 42 -3.48 12.18 10.41
C GLY A 42 -3.46 10.92 9.54
N PRO A 43 -3.97 11.00 8.30
CA PRO A 43 -4.10 9.86 7.38
C PRO A 43 -2.76 9.46 6.70
N VAL A 44 -1.63 9.64 7.39
CA VAL A 44 -0.28 9.39 6.85
C VAL A 44 0.12 7.91 6.84
N PHE A 45 -0.67 7.07 7.49
CA PHE A 45 -0.57 5.62 7.42
C PHE A 45 -1.94 4.96 7.50
N ASP A 46 -2.07 3.76 6.94
CA ASP A 46 -3.25 2.94 7.06
C ASP A 46 -3.18 2.05 8.31
N VAL A 47 -4.34 1.67 8.82
CA VAL A 47 -4.48 0.65 9.87
C VAL A 47 -5.21 -0.55 9.28
N THR A 48 -4.58 -1.72 9.30
CA THR A 48 -5.20 -3.01 8.95
C THR A 48 -5.55 -3.76 10.22
N LEU A 49 -6.84 -3.97 10.45
CA LEU A 49 -7.35 -4.81 11.53
C LEU A 49 -7.21 -6.28 11.10
N ASP A 50 -6.48 -7.05 11.87
CA ASP A 50 -6.06 -8.38 11.46
C ASP A 50 -6.99 -9.46 12.04
N CYS A 51 -7.70 -10.19 11.19
CA CYS A 51 -8.55 -11.31 11.56
C CYS A 51 -7.91 -12.67 11.25
N GLU A 52 -6.63 -12.69 10.84
CA GLU A 52 -5.91 -13.90 10.43
C GLU A 52 -4.78 -14.21 11.42
N ASP A 53 -3.52 -14.28 11.02
CA ASP A 53 -2.38 -14.72 11.84
C ASP A 53 -2.14 -13.89 13.12
N GLY A 54 -2.57 -12.64 13.14
CA GLY A 54 -2.50 -11.77 14.33
C GLY A 54 -3.67 -11.94 15.31
N ALA A 55 -4.69 -12.74 14.97
CA ALA A 55 -5.86 -12.99 15.78
C ALA A 55 -5.74 -14.29 16.58
N ALA A 56 -6.56 -14.46 17.63
CA ALA A 56 -6.63 -15.71 18.39
C ALA A 56 -7.55 -16.71 17.68
N VAL A 57 -7.11 -17.97 17.61
CA VAL A 57 -7.84 -19.06 16.97
C VAL A 57 -9.07 -19.49 17.80
N GLY A 58 -10.17 -19.86 17.14
CA GLY A 58 -11.36 -20.47 17.73
C GLY A 58 -12.48 -19.49 18.10
N LYS A 59 -12.34 -18.20 17.75
CA LYS A 59 -13.37 -17.17 17.94
C LYS A 59 -13.40 -16.20 16.73
N GLU A 60 -13.29 -16.77 15.54
CA GLU A 60 -13.09 -16.01 14.30
C GLU A 60 -14.25 -15.04 14.05
N ALA A 61 -15.50 -15.50 14.23
CA ALA A 61 -16.69 -14.66 14.01
C ALA A 61 -16.78 -13.50 15.01
N GLU A 62 -16.57 -13.77 16.32
CA GLU A 62 -16.56 -12.72 17.34
C GLU A 62 -15.43 -11.70 17.11
N HIS A 63 -14.28 -12.18 16.65
CA HIS A 63 -13.16 -11.31 16.31
C HIS A 63 -13.47 -10.44 15.09
N ALA A 64 -14.05 -11.01 14.03
CA ALA A 64 -14.49 -10.27 12.85
C ALA A 64 -15.56 -9.21 13.20
N GLU A 65 -16.53 -9.55 14.06
CA GLU A 65 -17.51 -8.57 14.55
C GLU A 65 -16.85 -7.42 15.33
N MET A 66 -15.90 -7.71 16.20
CA MET A 66 -15.18 -6.71 16.97
C MET A 66 -14.38 -5.78 16.02
N ALA A 67 -13.64 -6.33 15.07
CA ALA A 67 -12.91 -5.58 14.07
C ALA A 67 -13.85 -4.71 13.19
N ALA A 68 -14.98 -5.27 12.76
CA ALA A 68 -15.99 -4.55 11.99
C ALA A 68 -16.57 -3.35 12.77
N ARG A 69 -16.91 -3.54 14.04
CA ARG A 69 -17.42 -2.44 14.90
C ARG A 69 -16.37 -1.33 15.07
N LEU A 70 -15.11 -1.68 15.26
CA LEU A 70 -14.02 -0.69 15.33
C LEU A 70 -13.86 0.07 14.02
N ALA A 71 -13.86 -0.63 12.88
CA ALA A 71 -13.75 -0.01 11.55
C ALA A 71 -14.93 0.92 11.24
N ALA A 72 -16.16 0.57 11.71
CA ALA A 72 -17.36 1.37 11.52
C ALA A 72 -17.46 2.55 12.50
N SER A 73 -16.69 2.53 13.59
CA SER A 73 -16.77 3.54 14.66
C SER A 73 -16.20 4.91 14.26
N ASP A 74 -16.44 5.91 15.12
CA ASP A 74 -15.87 7.26 14.95
C ASP A 74 -14.36 7.31 15.22
N ALA A 75 -13.77 6.22 15.75
CA ALA A 75 -12.31 6.08 15.87
C ALA A 75 -11.65 5.99 14.49
N ASN A 76 -12.33 5.47 13.47
CA ASN A 76 -11.92 5.54 12.07
C ASN A 76 -12.20 6.95 11.49
N ARG A 77 -11.45 7.94 11.94
CA ARG A 77 -11.65 9.35 11.61
C ARG A 77 -11.37 9.68 10.16
N HIS A 78 -10.41 9.00 9.57
CA HIS A 78 -9.86 9.36 8.26
C HIS A 78 -10.35 8.43 7.13
N GLY A 79 -11.18 7.41 7.44
CA GLY A 79 -11.59 6.42 6.44
C GLY A 79 -10.40 5.62 5.87
N ARG A 80 -9.34 5.44 6.68
CA ARG A 80 -8.08 4.77 6.28
C ARG A 80 -7.86 3.48 7.08
N VAL A 81 -8.95 2.73 7.32
CA VAL A 81 -8.93 1.44 8.00
C VAL A 81 -9.32 0.35 7.03
N GLY A 82 -8.44 -0.64 6.88
CA GLY A 82 -8.70 -1.89 6.18
C GLY A 82 -8.79 -3.07 7.15
N VAL A 83 -9.10 -4.23 6.63
CA VAL A 83 -9.13 -5.49 7.38
C VAL A 83 -8.41 -6.58 6.61
N ARG A 84 -7.67 -7.45 7.31
CA ARG A 84 -7.17 -8.70 6.74
C ARG A 84 -8.08 -9.83 7.17
N VAL A 85 -8.68 -10.48 6.17
CA VAL A 85 -9.55 -11.67 6.35
C VAL A 85 -8.74 -12.95 6.29
N HIS A 86 -9.34 -14.09 6.60
CA HIS A 86 -8.74 -15.40 6.34
C HIS A 86 -8.56 -15.65 4.83
N ASP A 87 -7.73 -16.63 4.48
CA ASP A 87 -7.51 -17.03 3.09
C ASP A 87 -8.79 -17.60 2.43
N VAL A 88 -8.83 -17.59 1.10
CA VAL A 88 -10.02 -17.97 0.31
C VAL A 88 -10.50 -19.41 0.52
N ASN A 89 -9.66 -20.29 1.03
CA ASN A 89 -9.99 -21.68 1.32
C ASN A 89 -10.35 -21.91 2.79
N HIS A 90 -10.20 -20.91 3.65
CA HIS A 90 -10.52 -21.02 5.06
C HIS A 90 -12.04 -21.03 5.26
N PRO A 91 -12.58 -21.90 6.16
CA PRO A 91 -14.03 -21.97 6.42
C PRO A 91 -14.66 -20.64 6.80
N SER A 92 -13.94 -19.75 7.46
CA SER A 92 -14.43 -18.45 7.91
C SER A 92 -14.36 -17.36 6.82
N PHE A 93 -13.76 -17.60 5.65
CA PHE A 93 -13.56 -16.54 4.64
C PHE A 93 -14.85 -15.81 4.25
N ILE A 94 -15.90 -16.54 3.92
CA ILE A 94 -17.18 -15.94 3.51
C ILE A 94 -17.87 -15.26 4.69
N SER A 95 -17.87 -15.87 5.88
CA SER A 95 -18.46 -15.25 7.07
C SER A 95 -17.72 -13.99 7.51
N ASP A 96 -16.39 -13.95 7.37
CA ASP A 96 -15.62 -12.71 7.60
C ASP A 96 -16.11 -11.60 6.69
N LEU A 97 -16.24 -11.88 5.38
CA LEU A 97 -16.70 -10.90 4.41
C LEU A 97 -18.11 -10.41 4.72
N GLU A 98 -19.04 -11.31 5.04
CA GLU A 98 -20.43 -10.96 5.39
C GLU A 98 -20.48 -10.06 6.62
N ILE A 99 -19.74 -10.41 7.68
CA ILE A 99 -19.70 -9.63 8.93
C ILE A 99 -19.06 -8.26 8.67
N LEU A 100 -17.87 -8.24 8.07
CA LEU A 100 -17.07 -7.02 7.88
C LEU A 100 -17.74 -6.05 6.90
N ILE A 101 -18.26 -6.54 5.80
CA ILE A 101 -18.94 -5.70 4.80
C ILE A 101 -20.30 -5.26 5.31
N GLY A 102 -21.07 -6.14 5.96
CA GLY A 102 -22.38 -5.81 6.51
C GLY A 102 -22.34 -4.72 7.57
N ILE A 103 -21.33 -4.72 8.43
CA ILE A 103 -21.20 -3.74 9.54
C ILE A 103 -20.40 -2.51 9.08
N ALA A 104 -19.26 -2.68 8.39
CA ALA A 104 -18.29 -1.62 8.16
C ALA A 104 -18.04 -1.28 6.69
N GLY A 105 -18.69 -1.94 5.72
CA GLY A 105 -18.39 -1.81 4.29
C GLY A 105 -18.41 -0.36 3.78
N HIS A 106 -19.24 0.49 4.36
CA HIS A 106 -19.32 1.92 4.01
C HIS A 106 -18.10 2.74 4.46
N LYS A 107 -17.32 2.27 5.45
CA LYS A 107 -16.13 2.95 6.01
C LYS A 107 -14.82 2.22 5.74
N LEU A 108 -14.84 0.94 5.31
CA LEU A 108 -13.62 0.19 5.01
C LEU A 108 -12.87 0.82 3.84
N ALA A 109 -11.58 1.08 4.02
CA ALA A 109 -10.70 1.56 2.95
C ALA A 109 -10.40 0.44 1.93
N TYR A 110 -10.17 -0.78 2.40
CA TYR A 110 -9.85 -1.96 1.61
C TYR A 110 -10.06 -3.24 2.41
N ILE A 111 -10.04 -4.37 1.70
CA ILE A 111 -9.96 -5.70 2.30
C ILE A 111 -8.68 -6.37 1.81
N THR A 112 -7.88 -6.90 2.74
CA THR A 112 -6.65 -7.64 2.45
C THR A 112 -6.90 -9.14 2.49
N VAL A 113 -6.53 -9.84 1.43
CA VAL A 113 -6.66 -11.29 1.28
C VAL A 113 -5.27 -11.93 1.28
N PRO A 114 -4.95 -12.77 2.28
CA PRO A 114 -3.66 -13.45 2.41
C PRO A 114 -3.62 -14.76 1.62
N LYS A 115 -2.46 -15.37 1.57
CA LYS A 115 -2.19 -16.78 1.19
C LYS A 115 -2.80 -17.23 -0.14
N LEU A 116 -2.88 -16.32 -1.12
CA LEU A 116 -3.31 -16.68 -2.48
C LEU A 116 -2.36 -17.72 -3.08
N ASN A 117 -2.89 -18.69 -3.82
CA ASN A 117 -2.10 -19.70 -4.53
C ASN A 117 -2.15 -19.52 -6.06
N SER A 118 -3.07 -18.69 -6.56
CA SER A 118 -3.27 -18.48 -7.99
C SER A 118 -3.92 -17.12 -8.27
N ALA A 119 -3.93 -16.71 -9.53
CA ALA A 119 -4.73 -15.58 -9.98
C ALA A 119 -6.24 -15.84 -9.87
N ASN A 120 -6.66 -17.10 -9.94
CA ASN A 120 -8.07 -17.45 -9.74
C ASN A 120 -8.51 -17.22 -8.30
N ASP A 121 -7.64 -17.45 -7.30
CA ASP A 121 -7.97 -17.14 -5.91
C ASP A 121 -8.19 -15.63 -5.72
N ALA A 122 -7.36 -14.80 -6.36
CA ALA A 122 -7.52 -13.35 -6.34
C ALA A 122 -8.84 -12.91 -7.01
N LEU A 123 -9.20 -13.55 -8.13
CA LEU A 123 -10.47 -13.31 -8.83
C LEU A 123 -11.65 -13.70 -7.95
N ASN A 124 -11.65 -14.92 -7.40
CA ASN A 124 -12.71 -15.41 -6.52
C ASN A 124 -12.90 -14.52 -5.29
N ALA A 125 -11.81 -14.05 -4.70
CA ALA A 125 -11.87 -13.10 -3.57
C ALA A 125 -12.52 -11.77 -3.98
N ALA A 126 -12.09 -11.19 -5.09
CA ALA A 126 -12.62 -9.93 -5.59
C ALA A 126 -14.11 -10.03 -5.95
N GLU A 127 -14.51 -11.13 -6.62
CA GLU A 127 -15.92 -11.40 -6.97
C GLU A 127 -16.78 -11.63 -5.71
N SER A 128 -16.26 -12.32 -4.69
CA SER A 128 -16.97 -12.54 -3.43
C SER A 128 -17.19 -11.22 -2.70
N ILE A 129 -16.17 -10.37 -2.62
CA ILE A 129 -16.26 -9.03 -1.99
C ILE A 129 -17.29 -8.16 -2.73
N GLU A 130 -17.24 -8.13 -4.07
CA GLU A 130 -18.18 -7.35 -4.88
C GLU A 130 -19.62 -7.88 -4.74
N ARG A 131 -19.83 -9.19 -4.82
CA ARG A 131 -21.14 -9.83 -4.67
C ARG A 131 -21.75 -9.55 -3.30
N ILE A 132 -21.01 -9.78 -2.20
CA ILE A 132 -21.51 -9.54 -0.85
C ILE A 132 -21.78 -8.05 -0.65
N GLY A 133 -20.93 -7.15 -1.16
CA GLY A 133 -21.17 -5.72 -1.14
C GLY A 133 -22.48 -5.33 -1.82
N LEU A 134 -22.79 -5.90 -2.97
CA LEU A 134 -24.05 -5.68 -3.68
C LEU A 134 -25.25 -6.25 -2.92
N GLU A 135 -25.16 -7.46 -2.37
CA GLU A 135 -26.19 -8.09 -1.55
C GLU A 135 -26.54 -7.27 -0.28
N MET A 136 -25.52 -6.63 0.31
CA MET A 136 -25.67 -5.73 1.47
C MET A 136 -26.07 -4.30 1.07
N GLY A 137 -26.29 -4.02 -0.22
CA GLY A 137 -26.69 -2.69 -0.70
C GLY A 137 -25.58 -1.64 -0.67
N LEU A 138 -24.32 -2.04 -0.69
CA LEU A 138 -23.19 -1.12 -0.69
C LEU A 138 -23.08 -0.40 -2.04
N GLY A 139 -23.24 0.93 -2.04
CA GLY A 139 -23.18 1.77 -3.24
C GLY A 139 -21.77 2.06 -3.77
N ARG A 140 -20.74 1.33 -3.31
CA ARG A 140 -19.33 1.51 -3.68
C ARG A 140 -18.60 0.18 -3.79
N LYS A 141 -17.53 0.15 -4.57
CA LYS A 141 -16.58 -0.97 -4.57
C LYS A 141 -15.57 -0.80 -3.43
N ILE A 142 -15.22 -1.90 -2.79
CA ILE A 142 -14.14 -1.95 -1.80
C ILE A 142 -12.88 -2.42 -2.53
N PRO A 143 -11.77 -1.66 -2.50
CA PRO A 143 -10.48 -2.08 -3.06
C PRO A 143 -9.97 -3.36 -2.38
N VAL A 144 -9.30 -4.21 -3.15
CA VAL A 144 -8.71 -5.45 -2.65
C VAL A 144 -7.20 -5.31 -2.61
N HIS A 145 -6.62 -5.56 -1.44
CA HIS A 145 -5.19 -5.76 -1.26
C HIS A 145 -4.90 -7.26 -1.16
N VAL A 146 -3.75 -7.70 -1.61
CA VAL A 146 -3.39 -9.12 -1.59
C VAL A 146 -1.98 -9.33 -1.07
N LEU A 147 -1.76 -10.46 -0.38
CA LEU A 147 -0.41 -10.89 -0.02
C LEU A 147 0.12 -11.89 -1.05
N ILE A 148 1.32 -11.63 -1.52
CA ILE A 148 2.10 -12.52 -2.38
C ILE A 148 3.14 -13.21 -1.50
N GLU A 149 2.84 -14.42 -1.08
CA GLU A 149 3.61 -15.16 -0.08
C GLU A 149 3.68 -16.66 -0.37
N THR A 150 3.12 -17.08 -1.50
CA THR A 150 3.16 -18.45 -1.99
C THR A 150 3.86 -18.53 -3.35
N HIS A 151 4.36 -19.72 -3.68
CA HIS A 151 4.96 -19.97 -5.01
C HIS A 151 3.95 -19.78 -6.14
N GLY A 152 2.70 -20.17 -5.91
CA GLY A 152 1.64 -20.07 -6.91
C GLY A 152 1.27 -18.61 -7.20
N ALA A 153 1.08 -17.79 -6.16
CA ALA A 153 0.79 -16.38 -6.31
C ALA A 153 1.96 -15.63 -7.00
N LEU A 154 3.21 -15.91 -6.60
CA LEU A 154 4.37 -15.29 -7.25
C LEU A 154 4.47 -15.66 -8.73
N ARG A 155 4.24 -16.93 -9.09
CA ARG A 155 4.23 -17.37 -10.49
C ARG A 155 3.21 -16.62 -11.35
N GLU A 156 2.10 -16.21 -10.76
CA GLU A 156 0.99 -15.55 -11.47
C GLU A 156 0.85 -14.06 -11.11
N VAL A 157 1.87 -13.46 -10.50
CA VAL A 157 1.80 -12.11 -9.92
C VAL A 157 1.36 -11.03 -10.92
N PHE A 158 1.76 -11.12 -12.19
CA PHE A 158 1.33 -10.20 -13.25
C PHE A 158 -0.17 -10.35 -13.57
N ARG A 159 -0.70 -11.58 -13.55
CA ARG A 159 -2.14 -11.82 -13.75
C ARG A 159 -2.95 -11.30 -12.57
N ILE A 160 -2.45 -11.47 -11.35
CA ILE A 160 -3.05 -10.92 -10.13
C ILE A 160 -3.06 -9.39 -10.22
N ALA A 161 -1.93 -8.76 -10.51
CA ALA A 161 -1.81 -7.31 -10.62
C ALA A 161 -2.69 -6.71 -11.74
N ALA A 162 -2.95 -7.45 -12.82
CA ALA A 162 -3.81 -7.00 -13.91
C ALA A 162 -5.29 -6.86 -13.51
N HIS A 163 -5.72 -7.48 -12.41
CA HIS A 163 -7.12 -7.46 -12.01
C HIS A 163 -7.54 -6.05 -11.53
N PRO A 164 -8.66 -5.49 -12.04
CA PRO A 164 -9.03 -4.09 -11.77
C PRO A 164 -9.39 -3.82 -10.31
N ALA A 165 -9.92 -4.79 -9.56
CA ALA A 165 -10.25 -4.64 -8.15
C ALA A 165 -9.03 -4.66 -7.23
N ILE A 166 -7.89 -5.22 -7.69
CA ILE A 166 -6.66 -5.24 -6.92
C ILE A 166 -6.03 -3.84 -6.95
N GLU A 167 -5.67 -3.32 -5.78
CA GLU A 167 -5.05 -2.00 -5.62
C GLU A 167 -3.61 -2.10 -5.12
N CYS A 168 -3.33 -3.04 -4.22
CA CYS A 168 -2.02 -3.21 -3.58
C CYS A 168 -1.62 -4.68 -3.53
N LEU A 169 -0.34 -4.96 -3.79
CA LEU A 169 0.28 -6.26 -3.59
C LEU A 169 1.37 -6.14 -2.53
N SER A 170 1.19 -6.85 -1.42
CA SER A 170 2.15 -6.90 -0.31
C SER A 170 2.96 -8.18 -0.35
N PHE A 171 4.25 -8.10 -0.06
CA PHE A 171 5.10 -9.28 0.03
C PHE A 171 5.03 -9.90 1.43
N GLY A 172 4.64 -11.17 1.55
CA GLY A 172 4.66 -11.94 2.81
C GLY A 172 5.95 -12.75 2.93
N LEU A 173 7.01 -12.14 3.48
CA LEU A 173 8.36 -12.74 3.57
C LEU A 173 8.39 -14.02 4.41
N MET A 174 7.68 -14.05 5.55
CA MET A 174 7.76 -15.17 6.49
C MET A 174 7.19 -16.44 5.86
N ASP A 175 5.97 -16.38 5.32
CA ASP A 175 5.33 -17.50 4.64
C ASP A 175 6.08 -17.90 3.38
N PHE A 176 6.57 -16.93 2.60
CA PHE A 176 7.38 -17.21 1.43
C PHE A 176 8.64 -18.01 1.79
N VAL A 177 9.39 -17.61 2.82
CA VAL A 177 10.61 -18.31 3.24
C VAL A 177 10.26 -19.68 3.83
N SER A 178 9.22 -19.78 4.66
CA SER A 178 8.81 -21.05 5.27
C SER A 178 8.40 -22.09 4.23
N SER A 179 7.75 -21.66 3.15
CA SER A 179 7.34 -22.54 2.05
C SER A 179 8.51 -23.17 1.27
N HIS A 180 9.73 -22.67 1.47
CA HIS A 180 10.96 -23.22 0.87
C HIS A 180 11.59 -24.37 1.70
N ARG A 181 10.89 -24.89 2.72
CA ARG A 181 11.28 -26.11 3.42
C ARG A 181 12.70 -26.05 4.02
N GLY A 182 13.11 -24.89 4.53
CA GLY A 182 14.44 -24.68 5.10
C GLY A 182 15.58 -24.49 4.08
N ALA A 183 15.29 -24.45 2.80
CA ALA A 183 16.31 -24.18 1.77
C ALA A 183 16.77 -22.71 1.75
N ILE A 184 15.95 -21.80 2.20
CA ILE A 184 16.32 -20.40 2.43
C ILE A 184 16.77 -20.27 3.89
N PRO A 185 18.01 -19.81 4.17
CA PRO A 185 18.53 -19.71 5.53
C PRO A 185 17.81 -18.62 6.33
N ALA A 186 17.74 -18.79 7.65
CA ALA A 186 17.09 -17.85 8.57
C ALA A 186 17.64 -16.41 8.46
N HIS A 187 18.90 -16.23 8.04
CA HIS A 187 19.48 -14.92 7.77
C HIS A 187 18.64 -14.11 6.77
N ALA A 188 18.00 -14.76 5.79
CA ALA A 188 17.12 -14.09 4.83
C ALA A 188 15.85 -13.47 5.44
N LEU A 189 15.57 -13.72 6.71
CA LEU A 189 14.47 -13.10 7.46
C LEU A 189 14.89 -11.83 8.20
N THR A 190 16.20 -11.54 8.30
CA THR A 190 16.69 -10.32 8.94
C THR A 190 16.52 -9.08 8.07
N ALA A 191 16.55 -7.90 8.68
CA ALA A 191 16.42 -6.63 7.97
C ALA A 191 17.44 -6.43 6.83
N GLU A 192 18.62 -7.02 6.93
CA GLU A 192 19.67 -6.97 5.89
C GLU A 192 19.58 -8.15 4.92
N GLY A 193 19.56 -9.38 5.45
CA GLY A 193 19.63 -10.61 4.64
C GLY A 193 18.45 -10.80 3.68
N GLN A 194 17.30 -10.23 3.98
CA GLN A 194 16.13 -10.26 3.11
C GLN A 194 16.32 -9.57 1.74
N PHE A 195 17.35 -8.75 1.61
CA PHE A 195 17.71 -8.11 0.34
C PHE A 195 18.83 -8.83 -0.41
N GLU A 196 19.50 -9.78 0.24
CA GLU A 196 20.70 -10.45 -0.29
C GLU A 196 20.37 -11.82 -0.87
N HIS A 197 19.40 -12.54 -0.31
CA HIS A 197 19.07 -13.89 -0.77
C HIS A 197 18.40 -13.85 -2.15
N PRO A 198 18.95 -14.54 -3.20
CA PRO A 198 18.50 -14.41 -4.59
C PRO A 198 17.02 -14.70 -4.81
N LEU A 199 16.45 -15.72 -4.15
CA LEU A 199 15.04 -16.07 -4.29
C LEU A 199 14.11 -15.02 -3.66
N VAL A 200 14.53 -14.42 -2.55
CA VAL A 200 13.77 -13.34 -1.88
C VAL A 200 13.86 -12.06 -2.70
N ALA A 201 15.05 -11.68 -3.16
CA ALA A 201 15.24 -10.51 -4.03
C ALA A 201 14.46 -10.64 -5.34
N ARG A 202 14.46 -11.83 -5.97
CA ARG A 202 13.64 -12.13 -7.15
C ARG A 202 12.15 -11.89 -6.87
N ALA A 203 11.60 -12.43 -5.76
CA ALA A 203 10.20 -12.25 -5.43
C ALA A 203 9.85 -10.75 -5.28
N LYS A 204 10.68 -9.98 -4.58
CA LYS A 204 10.49 -8.54 -4.41
C LYS A 204 10.48 -7.81 -5.76
N LEU A 205 11.42 -8.12 -6.65
CA LEU A 205 11.51 -7.49 -7.98
C LEU A 205 10.30 -7.83 -8.86
N GLU A 206 9.84 -9.09 -8.86
CA GLU A 206 8.68 -9.50 -9.64
C GLU A 206 7.39 -8.84 -9.15
N ILE A 207 7.18 -8.73 -7.83
CA ILE A 207 6.03 -8.05 -7.25
C ILE A 207 6.04 -6.56 -7.63
N ALA A 208 7.16 -5.88 -7.43
CA ALA A 208 7.28 -4.46 -7.78
C ALA A 208 7.06 -4.23 -9.28
N ALA A 209 7.68 -5.06 -10.14
CA ALA A 209 7.51 -4.97 -11.59
C ALA A 209 6.06 -5.17 -12.02
N ALA A 210 5.36 -6.15 -11.44
CA ALA A 210 3.95 -6.41 -11.73
C ALA A 210 3.07 -5.22 -11.27
N CYS A 211 3.31 -4.66 -10.09
CA CYS A 211 2.59 -3.50 -9.60
C CYS A 211 2.75 -2.30 -10.54
N HIS A 212 3.99 -1.96 -10.90
CA HIS A 212 4.25 -0.81 -11.78
C HIS A 212 3.69 -1.01 -13.20
N ALA A 213 3.70 -2.23 -13.73
CA ALA A 213 3.12 -2.54 -15.03
C ALA A 213 1.60 -2.25 -15.09
N TYR A 214 0.89 -2.38 -13.97
CA TYR A 214 -0.57 -2.22 -13.91
C TYR A 214 -1.03 -1.05 -13.04
N GLY A 215 -0.14 -0.15 -12.62
CA GLY A 215 -0.46 1.02 -11.80
C GLY A 215 -0.97 0.66 -10.40
N LYS A 216 -0.47 -0.46 -9.83
CA LYS A 216 -0.77 -0.91 -8.47
C LYS A 216 0.31 -0.47 -7.49
N VAL A 217 0.01 -0.57 -6.19
CA VAL A 217 0.96 -0.19 -5.14
C VAL A 217 1.73 -1.41 -4.65
N PRO A 218 3.07 -1.44 -4.82
CA PRO A 218 3.90 -2.46 -4.20
C PRO A 218 4.14 -2.15 -2.73
N SER A 219 3.73 -3.06 -1.83
CA SER A 219 3.94 -2.94 -0.39
C SER A 219 4.99 -3.94 0.08
N HIS A 220 6.08 -3.43 0.64
CA HIS A 220 7.18 -4.24 1.15
C HIS A 220 6.81 -4.96 2.44
N ASN A 221 7.42 -6.12 2.67
CA ASN A 221 7.22 -6.89 3.90
C ASN A 221 7.71 -6.15 5.15
N VAL A 222 7.21 -6.59 6.29
CA VAL A 222 7.67 -6.11 7.60
C VAL A 222 9.14 -6.44 7.86
N VAL A 223 9.76 -5.75 8.81
CA VAL A 223 10.96 -6.19 9.52
C VAL A 223 10.57 -6.61 10.94
N THR A 224 11.28 -7.57 11.49
CA THR A 224 10.98 -8.13 12.82
C THR A 224 11.61 -7.36 13.97
N GLU A 225 12.53 -6.45 13.66
CA GLU A 225 13.17 -5.56 14.63
C GLU A 225 12.18 -4.50 15.12
N LEU A 226 11.93 -4.46 16.43
CA LEU A 226 10.93 -3.58 17.03
C LEU A 226 11.51 -2.27 17.58
N ASN A 227 12.73 -2.33 18.13
CA ASN A 227 13.35 -1.22 18.85
C ASN A 227 14.64 -0.71 18.18
N ALA A 228 14.66 -0.73 16.86
CA ALA A 228 15.83 -0.34 16.06
C ALA A 228 15.39 0.57 14.90
N PRO A 229 15.01 1.84 15.17
CA PRO A 229 14.44 2.74 14.17
C PRO A 229 15.36 2.97 12.95
N GLU A 230 16.68 2.98 13.14
CA GLU A 230 17.65 3.14 12.06
C GLU A 230 17.71 1.91 11.16
N VAL A 231 17.51 0.71 11.71
CA VAL A 231 17.45 -0.54 10.94
C VAL A 231 16.17 -0.58 10.11
N ILE A 232 15.04 -0.19 10.71
CA ILE A 232 13.74 -0.12 10.05
C ILE A 232 13.79 0.91 8.91
N ALA A 233 14.31 2.10 9.18
CA ALA A 233 14.45 3.17 8.18
C ALA A 233 15.34 2.75 7.00
N ARG A 234 16.48 2.09 7.27
CA ARG A 234 17.35 1.55 6.20
C ARG A 234 16.65 0.50 5.35
N ALA A 235 15.93 -0.43 5.98
CA ALA A 235 15.18 -1.45 5.24
C ALA A 235 14.12 -0.80 4.34
N ALA A 236 13.38 0.19 4.85
CA ALA A 236 12.41 0.94 4.06
C ALA A 236 13.06 1.74 2.91
N GLN A 237 14.20 2.39 3.15
CA GLN A 237 14.97 3.08 2.11
C GLN A 237 15.46 2.13 1.01
N ARG A 238 16.00 0.96 1.38
CA ARG A 238 16.42 -0.07 0.42
C ARG A 238 15.23 -0.57 -0.38
N ALA A 239 14.10 -0.86 0.28
CA ALA A 239 12.88 -1.27 -0.39
C ALA A 239 12.43 -0.26 -1.46
N GLY A 240 12.46 1.03 -1.13
CA GLY A 240 12.09 2.09 -2.07
C GLY A 240 13.12 2.29 -3.19
N ARG A 241 14.38 2.50 -2.83
CA ARG A 241 15.42 2.92 -3.79
C ARG A 241 15.95 1.80 -4.66
N GLU A 242 16.09 0.59 -4.12
CA GLU A 242 16.70 -0.54 -4.83
C GLU A 242 15.63 -1.45 -5.47
N PHE A 243 14.43 -1.54 -4.90
CA PHE A 243 13.40 -2.48 -5.33
C PHE A 243 12.10 -1.82 -5.83
N GLY A 244 11.98 -0.49 -5.74
CA GLY A 244 10.85 0.25 -6.29
C GLY A 244 9.55 0.15 -5.48
N TYR A 245 9.61 -0.20 -4.19
CA TYR A 245 8.45 -0.20 -3.32
C TYR A 245 8.06 1.22 -2.90
N THR A 246 6.76 1.47 -2.83
CA THR A 246 6.24 2.78 -2.43
C THR A 246 5.49 2.74 -1.10
N ARG A 247 5.36 1.55 -0.51
CA ARG A 247 4.66 1.27 0.72
C ARG A 247 5.37 0.14 1.47
N MET A 248 5.26 0.11 2.79
CA MET A 248 5.75 -0.98 3.65
C MET A 248 4.77 -1.21 4.78
N TRP A 249 4.55 -2.46 5.16
CA TRP A 249 3.71 -2.74 6.32
C TRP A 249 4.53 -2.87 7.61
N SER A 250 3.88 -2.60 8.74
CA SER A 250 4.44 -2.65 10.07
C SER A 250 3.56 -3.51 10.98
N ILE A 251 4.17 -4.10 12.01
CA ILE A 251 3.51 -4.93 13.01
C ILE A 251 3.67 -4.37 14.43
N HIS A 252 4.36 -3.25 14.57
CA HIS A 252 4.55 -2.58 15.85
C HIS A 252 4.53 -1.06 15.68
N PRO A 253 3.91 -0.29 16.62
CA PRO A 253 3.80 1.16 16.49
C PRO A 253 5.13 1.91 16.35
N SER A 254 6.22 1.39 16.92
CA SER A 254 7.56 2.00 16.79
C SER A 254 8.13 1.96 15.36
N GLN A 255 7.56 1.15 14.48
CA GLN A 255 7.99 1.03 13.09
C GLN A 255 7.36 2.09 12.17
N ILE A 256 6.23 2.69 12.57
CA ILE A 256 5.45 3.59 11.73
C ILE A 256 6.27 4.81 11.31
N ASP A 257 6.80 5.58 12.26
CA ASP A 257 7.53 6.83 11.97
C ASP A 257 8.80 6.60 11.14
N PRO A 258 9.65 5.59 11.45
CA PRO A 258 10.79 5.25 10.60
C PRO A 258 10.41 4.90 9.15
N ILE A 259 9.30 4.15 8.95
CA ILE A 259 8.81 3.79 7.62
C ILE A 259 8.29 5.04 6.90
N VAL A 260 7.44 5.83 7.57
CA VAL A 260 6.88 7.06 6.98
C VAL A 260 8.00 8.01 6.57
N GLY A 261 8.98 8.26 7.45
CA GLY A 261 10.10 9.13 7.14
C GLY A 261 10.98 8.64 6.00
N ALA A 262 11.16 7.31 5.88
CA ALA A 262 12.05 6.71 4.88
C ALA A 262 11.44 6.58 3.47
N LEU A 263 10.11 6.36 3.37
CA LEU A 263 9.40 6.16 2.09
C LEU A 263 8.69 7.42 1.58
N SER A 264 8.50 8.44 2.41
CA SER A 264 7.99 9.73 1.94
C SER A 264 9.00 10.40 1.02
N PRO A 265 8.56 11.14 -0.02
CA PRO A 265 9.45 11.95 -0.83
C PRO A 265 10.24 12.94 0.04
N SER A 266 11.52 13.14 -0.29
CA SER A 266 12.36 14.12 0.41
C SER A 266 11.94 15.56 0.09
N ALA A 267 12.34 16.52 0.92
CA ALA A 267 12.08 17.93 0.66
C ALA A 267 12.68 18.37 -0.69
N GLU A 268 13.88 17.89 -1.05
CA GLU A 268 14.52 18.15 -2.33
C GLU A 268 13.72 17.59 -3.51
N ASP A 269 13.22 16.34 -3.41
CA ASP A 269 12.37 15.74 -4.45
C ASP A 269 11.07 16.54 -4.65
N VAL A 270 10.48 17.04 -3.54
CA VAL A 270 9.26 17.84 -3.57
C VAL A 270 9.50 19.20 -4.19
N GLU A 271 10.55 19.90 -3.79
CA GLU A 271 10.92 21.22 -4.35
C GLU A 271 11.19 21.13 -5.86
N ASP A 272 11.92 20.10 -6.29
CA ASP A 272 12.16 19.86 -7.72
C ASP A 272 10.85 19.57 -8.47
N ALA A 273 9.98 18.73 -7.90
CA ALA A 273 8.70 18.40 -8.51
C ALA A 273 7.77 19.61 -8.62
N GLU A 274 7.68 20.44 -7.59
CA GLU A 274 6.91 21.68 -7.61
C GLU A 274 7.41 22.62 -8.69
N ARG A 275 8.70 22.89 -8.72
CA ARG A 275 9.34 23.80 -9.67
C ARG A 275 9.11 23.36 -11.12
N ILE A 276 9.30 22.07 -11.40
CA ILE A 276 9.16 21.53 -12.76
C ILE A 276 7.70 21.52 -13.19
N LEU A 277 6.76 21.08 -12.35
CA LEU A 277 5.35 21.03 -12.72
C LEU A 277 4.70 22.41 -12.85
N LEU A 278 5.07 23.36 -12.01
CA LEU A 278 4.60 24.74 -12.16
C LEU A 278 5.14 25.37 -13.46
N ALA A 279 6.39 25.11 -13.82
CA ALA A 279 6.95 25.57 -15.08
C ALA A 279 6.28 24.90 -16.29
N ALA A 280 6.02 23.59 -16.22
CA ALA A 280 5.29 22.85 -17.25
C ALA A 280 3.87 23.38 -17.45
N ALA A 281 3.17 23.66 -16.36
CA ALA A 281 1.82 24.22 -16.40
C ALA A 281 1.78 25.62 -17.04
N ARG A 282 2.77 26.47 -16.76
CA ARG A 282 2.94 27.79 -17.40
C ARG A 282 3.26 27.68 -18.90
N ALA A 283 3.90 26.59 -19.33
CA ALA A 283 4.21 26.28 -20.73
C ALA A 283 3.11 25.43 -21.42
N ASP A 284 1.89 25.43 -20.88
CA ASP A 284 0.76 24.61 -21.37
C ASP A 284 1.13 23.14 -21.59
N TRP A 285 1.95 22.61 -20.69
CA TRP A 285 2.45 21.21 -20.69
C TRP A 285 3.33 20.84 -21.90
N GLY A 286 3.83 21.84 -22.61
CA GLY A 286 4.88 21.68 -23.63
C GLY A 286 6.24 21.35 -22.99
N PRO A 287 7.24 20.95 -23.80
CA PRO A 287 8.61 20.74 -23.30
C PRO A 287 9.19 22.01 -22.67
N ILE A 288 9.85 21.88 -21.52
CA ILE A 288 10.56 22.96 -20.84
C ILE A 288 12.04 22.63 -20.67
N ARG A 289 12.85 23.66 -20.54
CA ARG A 289 14.23 23.57 -20.11
C ARG A 289 14.34 24.06 -18.67
N ASP A 290 14.83 23.20 -17.78
CA ASP A 290 15.08 23.52 -16.39
C ASP A 290 16.57 23.71 -16.10
N GLY A 291 16.92 24.71 -15.26
CA GLY A 291 18.28 25.01 -14.86
C GLY A 291 19.03 25.98 -15.76
N ASP A 292 20.36 25.98 -15.67
CA ASP A 292 21.28 26.84 -16.39
C ASP A 292 21.12 26.72 -17.92
N PRO A 293 21.13 27.82 -18.68
CA PRO A 293 20.98 27.80 -20.15
C PRO A 293 21.98 26.89 -20.90
N GLN A 294 23.16 26.61 -20.31
CA GLN A 294 24.18 25.77 -20.91
C GLN A 294 24.14 24.31 -20.41
N ARG A 295 23.58 24.05 -19.23
CA ARG A 295 23.55 22.73 -18.57
C ARG A 295 22.15 22.27 -18.20
N GLY A 296 21.11 23.04 -18.57
CA GLY A 296 19.73 22.75 -18.22
C GLY A 296 19.25 21.41 -18.77
N ARG A 297 18.40 20.74 -18.01
CA ARG A 297 17.73 19.49 -18.40
C ARG A 297 16.45 19.77 -19.17
N LEU A 298 16.20 18.99 -20.21
CA LEU A 298 14.93 18.99 -20.91
C LEU A 298 13.91 18.13 -20.16
N HIS A 299 12.73 18.67 -19.94
CA HIS A 299 11.59 17.95 -19.38
C HIS A 299 10.42 17.99 -20.35
N ASP A 300 9.70 16.88 -20.44
CA ASP A 300 8.51 16.68 -21.23
C ASP A 300 7.46 15.86 -20.46
N ARG A 301 6.38 15.46 -21.13
CA ARG A 301 5.29 14.69 -20.49
C ARG A 301 5.77 13.38 -19.85
N ALA A 302 6.84 12.76 -20.32
CA ALA A 302 7.36 11.54 -19.73
C ALA A 302 7.96 11.81 -18.35
N SER A 303 8.78 12.88 -18.22
CA SER A 303 9.34 13.28 -16.93
C SER A 303 8.29 13.93 -16.01
N TYR A 304 7.31 14.68 -16.55
CA TYR A 304 6.26 15.28 -15.73
C TYR A 304 5.44 14.24 -14.96
N ARG A 305 5.19 13.05 -15.52
CA ARG A 305 4.52 11.94 -14.80
C ARG A 305 5.26 11.56 -13.53
N TYR A 306 6.59 11.42 -13.60
CA TYR A 306 7.41 11.14 -12.43
C TYR A 306 7.24 12.20 -11.34
N TYR A 307 7.36 13.48 -11.69
CA TYR A 307 7.23 14.57 -10.73
C TYR A 307 5.80 14.71 -10.18
N TRP A 308 4.80 14.41 -10.99
CA TRP A 308 3.42 14.37 -10.53
C TRP A 308 3.19 13.27 -9.50
N ASP A 309 3.70 12.07 -9.72
CA ASP A 309 3.62 10.98 -8.76
C ASP A 309 4.41 11.28 -7.47
N VAL A 310 5.53 12.00 -7.53
CA VAL A 310 6.25 12.51 -6.35
C VAL A 310 5.33 13.43 -5.53
N LEU A 311 4.69 14.43 -6.13
CA LEU A 311 3.78 15.35 -5.41
C LEU A 311 2.56 14.62 -4.83
N ARG A 312 1.96 13.69 -5.57
CA ARG A 312 0.83 12.89 -5.07
C ARG A 312 1.22 12.06 -3.85
N ARG A 313 2.39 11.44 -3.87
CA ARG A 313 2.93 10.68 -2.75
C ARG A 313 3.28 11.58 -1.56
N ALA A 314 3.85 12.74 -1.81
CA ALA A 314 4.13 13.72 -0.77
C ALA A 314 2.85 14.20 -0.08
N HIS A 315 1.83 14.57 -0.85
CA HIS A 315 0.52 14.96 -0.34
C HIS A 315 -0.12 13.84 0.49
N ALA A 316 -0.12 12.60 -0.01
CA ALA A 316 -0.66 11.43 0.70
C ALA A 316 0.11 11.09 1.99
N ALA A 317 1.40 11.43 2.06
CA ALA A 317 2.24 11.25 3.25
C ALA A 317 2.17 12.43 4.24
N GLY A 318 1.36 13.47 3.95
CA GLY A 318 1.24 14.66 4.79
C GLY A 318 2.46 15.58 4.72
N VAL A 319 3.31 15.45 3.69
CA VAL A 319 4.42 16.37 3.45
C VAL A 319 3.86 17.70 2.96
N SER A 320 4.29 18.79 3.57
CA SER A 320 3.81 20.13 3.21
C SER A 320 4.24 20.49 1.79
N LEU A 321 3.28 20.90 0.99
CA LEU A 321 3.49 21.46 -0.35
C LEU A 321 3.40 22.99 -0.31
N SER A 322 3.95 23.65 -1.32
CA SER A 322 3.81 25.10 -1.42
C SER A 322 2.35 25.53 -1.60
N PRO A 323 1.92 26.68 -1.08
CA PRO A 323 0.55 27.17 -1.23
C PRO A 323 0.10 27.33 -2.69
N GLU A 324 1.02 27.54 -3.63
CA GLU A 324 0.74 27.61 -5.05
C GLU A 324 0.35 26.23 -5.61
N VAL A 325 1.13 25.21 -5.29
CA VAL A 325 0.89 23.81 -5.72
C VAL A 325 -0.39 23.27 -5.10
N GLU A 326 -0.62 23.50 -3.80
CA GLU A 326 -1.85 23.07 -3.12
C GLU A 326 -3.09 23.64 -3.82
N ARG A 327 -3.12 24.95 -4.08
CA ARG A 327 -4.25 25.59 -4.77
C ARG A 327 -4.42 25.13 -6.21
N GLN A 328 -3.33 24.79 -6.90
CA GLN A 328 -3.37 24.53 -8.34
C GLN A 328 -3.61 23.07 -8.68
N PHE A 329 -3.16 22.15 -7.82
CA PHE A 329 -3.13 20.74 -8.13
C PHE A 329 -3.89 19.86 -7.12
N PHE A 330 -4.24 20.36 -5.92
CA PHE A 330 -4.87 19.57 -4.87
C PHE A 330 -6.15 20.18 -4.25
N SER A 331 -6.59 21.35 -4.76
CA SER A 331 -7.83 22.01 -4.31
C SER A 331 -9.06 21.55 -5.08
#